data_d9dc518f293c6e240489f91b09d6d025
#
_entry.id   d9dc518f293c6e240489f91b09d6d025
#
_cell.length_a   1.000
_cell.length_b   1.000
_cell.length_c   1.000
_cell.angle_alpha   90.00
_cell.angle_beta   90.00
_cell.angle_gamma   90.00
#
_symmetry.space_group_name_H-M   'P 1'
#
loop_
_entity.id
_entity.type
_entity.pdbx_description
1 polymer ?
#
loop_
_entity_poly.entity_id
_entity_poly.type
_entity_poly.pdbx_seq_one_letter_code
_entity_poly.pdbx_strand_id
1 'polypeptide(L)'
;MTVSLWQRLDPNPARATADVVIVGGGISGLSAALACEAKGLRVFLVEQDFVGARASGRNAGYLMRGGAENYALGCERYGRDAARFLWKFNEDNLIALRRLGAASLPGFADRASCLVALGGPEVGELERSGAMLAEDGFDVGMVRPGDGAPDDALWRSGRPVVGLVNPGDAVCSPVELLGLLRSGLARTEVVVGSRVYGIEGRGGGVLVRCRGWSVEAGHALVCTNAYGPELLPELKGLIEPNRGQMLAMRPERVEDGRLAMSYYINHGSEYIRSGPGGTVLVGGARKSHEGAERTDRDGVSAGVQAELERWARELVCDRFTVTARWSGIMGFSPDGMPIVRACDAGFGADGRVWFCGGLTGHGMGMGHLTARVAVGAMLDGAANPFWLGVGGERRFAGAGPAGG
;
A
#
# COMPACT_ATOMS: atom_id res chain seq x y z
N MET A 1 17.28 -14.50 -8.55
CA MET A 1 18.29 -15.57 -8.32
C MET A 1 17.90 -16.74 -9.20
N THR A 2 18.81 -17.26 -10.02
CA THR A 2 18.51 -18.41 -10.91
C THR A 2 18.66 -19.73 -10.12
N VAL A 3 17.96 -20.76 -10.57
CA VAL A 3 18.05 -22.13 -10.00
C VAL A 3 18.70 -23.00 -11.06
N SER A 4 19.73 -23.76 -10.69
CA SER A 4 20.43 -24.65 -11.61
C SER A 4 19.60 -25.89 -11.93
N LEU A 5 19.90 -26.55 -13.05
CA LEU A 5 19.29 -27.83 -13.40
C LEU A 5 19.40 -28.85 -12.25
N TRP A 6 20.55 -28.92 -11.60
CA TRP A 6 20.80 -29.85 -10.50
C TRP A 6 19.96 -29.59 -9.27
N GLN A 7 19.65 -28.31 -8.98
CA GLN A 7 18.73 -27.93 -7.90
C GLN A 7 17.26 -28.21 -8.24
N ARG A 8 16.91 -28.37 -9.53
CA ARG A 8 15.59 -28.79 -10.00
C ARG A 8 15.40 -30.31 -10.01
N LEU A 9 16.48 -31.04 -10.03
CA LEU A 9 16.50 -32.50 -10.09
C LEU A 9 16.51 -33.16 -8.71
N ASP A 10 16.12 -32.43 -7.64
CA ASP A 10 15.89 -33.06 -6.34
C ASP A 10 14.89 -34.22 -6.53
N PRO A 11 15.33 -35.46 -6.39
CA PRO A 11 14.50 -36.62 -6.75
C PRO A 11 13.28 -36.80 -5.86
N ASN A 12 13.21 -36.03 -4.73
CA ASN A 12 12.10 -36.13 -3.80
C ASN A 12 11.85 -34.83 -3.02
N PRO A 13 11.53 -33.71 -3.70
CA PRO A 13 11.20 -32.49 -2.98
C PRO A 13 10.00 -32.75 -2.09
N ALA A 14 10.07 -32.31 -0.83
CA ALA A 14 8.92 -32.35 0.07
C ALA A 14 7.74 -31.64 -0.62
N ARG A 15 6.60 -32.31 -0.70
CA ARG A 15 5.38 -31.79 -1.34
C ARG A 15 4.31 -31.53 -0.30
N ALA A 16 3.72 -30.35 -0.37
CA ALA A 16 2.52 -30.00 0.36
C ALA A 16 1.34 -29.85 -0.62
N THR A 17 0.13 -29.93 -0.12
CA THR A 17 -1.09 -29.69 -0.90
C THR A 17 -1.97 -28.66 -0.22
N ALA A 18 -2.59 -27.78 -1.01
CA ALA A 18 -3.50 -26.76 -0.54
C ALA A 18 -4.66 -26.55 -1.53
N ASP A 19 -5.66 -25.81 -1.13
CA ASP A 19 -6.67 -25.31 -2.07
C ASP A 19 -6.15 -24.02 -2.72
N VAL A 20 -5.45 -23.19 -1.93
CA VAL A 20 -4.84 -21.93 -2.40
C VAL A 20 -3.43 -21.76 -1.82
N VAL A 21 -2.48 -21.39 -2.68
CA VAL A 21 -1.16 -20.88 -2.26
C VAL A 21 -1.13 -19.37 -2.42
N ILE A 22 -0.72 -18.66 -1.37
CA ILE A 22 -0.51 -17.22 -1.37
C ILE A 22 0.99 -16.96 -1.29
N VAL A 23 1.50 -16.14 -2.22
CA VAL A 23 2.92 -15.77 -2.28
C VAL A 23 3.11 -14.35 -1.81
N GLY A 24 3.77 -14.17 -0.68
CA GLY A 24 4.04 -12.88 -0.04
C GLY A 24 3.28 -12.66 1.27
N GLY A 25 4.02 -12.40 2.35
CA GLY A 25 3.52 -12.20 3.73
C GLY A 25 3.30 -10.72 4.09
N GLY A 26 2.91 -9.87 3.13
CA GLY A 26 2.49 -8.49 3.35
C GLY A 26 1.01 -8.35 3.69
N ILE A 27 0.52 -7.12 3.76
CA ILE A 27 -0.89 -6.82 4.09
C ILE A 27 -1.86 -7.54 3.15
N SER A 28 -1.58 -7.54 1.83
CA SER A 28 -2.45 -8.21 0.86
C SER A 28 -2.45 -9.72 1.03
N GLY A 29 -1.28 -10.35 1.22
CA GLY A 29 -1.20 -11.81 1.38
C GLY A 29 -1.86 -12.31 2.66
N LEU A 30 -1.63 -11.65 3.80
CA LEU A 30 -2.30 -11.99 5.07
C LEU A 30 -3.82 -11.81 4.98
N SER A 31 -4.26 -10.73 4.34
CA SER A 31 -5.70 -10.45 4.15
C SER A 31 -6.36 -11.44 3.20
N ALA A 32 -5.65 -11.87 2.16
CA ALA A 32 -6.11 -12.93 1.25
C ALA A 32 -6.22 -14.28 1.98
N ALA A 33 -5.25 -14.60 2.83
CA ALA A 33 -5.29 -15.81 3.64
C ALA A 33 -6.51 -15.84 4.56
N LEU A 34 -6.78 -14.74 5.27
CA LEU A 34 -7.99 -14.59 6.09
C LEU A 34 -9.28 -14.78 5.27
N ALA A 35 -9.32 -14.20 4.05
CA ALA A 35 -10.49 -14.33 3.18
C ALA A 35 -10.67 -15.76 2.67
N CYS A 36 -9.60 -16.49 2.36
CA CYS A 36 -9.63 -17.89 1.97
C CYS A 36 -10.04 -18.80 3.16
N GLU A 37 -9.50 -18.55 4.36
CA GLU A 37 -9.91 -19.30 5.56
C GLU A 37 -11.40 -19.13 5.89
N ALA A 38 -11.94 -17.91 5.71
CA ALA A 38 -13.36 -17.66 5.90
C ALA A 38 -14.25 -18.46 4.94
N LYS A 39 -13.71 -18.92 3.80
CA LYS A 39 -14.37 -19.85 2.85
C LYS A 39 -14.11 -21.32 3.16
N GLY A 40 -13.40 -21.64 4.24
CA GLY A 40 -13.11 -23.00 4.63
C GLY A 40 -11.93 -23.66 3.89
N LEU A 41 -11.17 -22.90 3.12
CA LEU A 41 -10.09 -23.44 2.29
C LEU A 41 -8.82 -23.71 3.09
N ARG A 42 -8.04 -24.70 2.64
CA ARG A 42 -6.67 -24.95 3.12
C ARG A 42 -5.72 -24.02 2.39
N VAL A 43 -4.97 -23.23 3.15
CA VAL A 43 -4.10 -22.18 2.62
C VAL A 43 -2.66 -22.39 3.05
N PHE A 44 -1.73 -22.28 2.09
CA PHE A 44 -0.31 -22.05 2.35
C PHE A 44 0.01 -20.60 2.02
N LEU A 45 0.61 -19.88 2.96
CA LEU A 45 1.21 -18.57 2.71
C LEU A 45 2.72 -18.70 2.77
N VAL A 46 3.38 -18.39 1.65
CA VAL A 46 4.84 -18.50 1.52
C VAL A 46 5.45 -17.12 1.46
N GLU A 47 6.36 -16.81 2.39
CA GLU A 47 7.09 -15.55 2.49
C GLU A 47 8.59 -15.80 2.42
N GLN A 48 9.29 -15.01 1.60
CA GLN A 48 10.73 -15.22 1.37
C GLN A 48 11.62 -14.89 2.57
N ASP A 49 11.21 -13.92 3.40
CA ASP A 49 11.98 -13.44 4.55
C ASP A 49 11.15 -13.67 5.84
N PHE A 50 10.54 -12.64 6.36
CA PHE A 50 9.60 -12.69 7.49
C PHE A 50 8.37 -11.83 7.17
N VAL A 51 7.26 -12.08 7.86
CA VAL A 51 6.01 -11.34 7.66
C VAL A 51 6.25 -9.83 7.81
N GLY A 52 5.91 -9.08 6.77
CA GLY A 52 6.08 -7.63 6.76
C GLY A 52 7.50 -7.14 6.45
N ALA A 53 8.41 -8.00 6.02
CA ALA A 53 9.81 -7.64 5.72
C ALA A 53 9.95 -6.50 4.69
N ARG A 54 8.97 -6.34 3.81
CA ARG A 54 8.99 -5.37 2.71
C ARG A 54 8.04 -4.18 2.99
N ALA A 55 7.51 -3.53 1.96
CA ALA A 55 6.73 -2.29 2.03
C ALA A 55 5.67 -2.27 3.13
N SER A 56 4.99 -3.39 3.38
CA SER A 56 3.91 -3.46 4.38
C SER A 56 4.37 -3.21 5.82
N GLY A 57 5.59 -3.58 6.19
CA GLY A 57 6.15 -3.30 7.53
C GLY A 57 7.06 -2.07 7.58
N ARG A 58 7.28 -1.38 6.45
CA ARG A 58 8.28 -0.31 6.31
C ARG A 58 7.69 1.05 5.94
N ASN A 59 6.36 1.16 5.91
CA ASN A 59 5.64 2.39 5.60
C ASN A 59 5.40 3.27 6.83
N ALA A 60 4.80 4.43 6.62
CA ALA A 60 4.53 5.38 7.70
C ALA A 60 3.27 5.06 8.52
N GLY A 61 2.49 4.03 8.18
CA GLY A 61 1.32 3.60 8.94
C GLY A 61 0.10 4.50 8.83
N TYR A 62 -0.10 5.17 7.70
CA TYR A 62 -1.33 5.91 7.43
C TYR A 62 -2.46 4.97 7.02
N LEU A 63 -3.61 5.14 7.62
CA LEU A 63 -4.87 4.51 7.25
C LEU A 63 -5.81 5.64 6.80
N MET A 64 -5.57 6.15 5.60
CA MET A 64 -6.22 7.36 5.11
C MET A 64 -7.02 7.11 3.84
N ARG A 65 -7.98 7.99 3.62
CA ARG A 65 -8.80 8.07 2.40
C ARG A 65 -8.00 8.64 1.23
N GLY A 66 -8.43 8.30 0.02
CA GLY A 66 -7.84 8.80 -1.21
C GLY A 66 -6.81 7.87 -1.83
N GLY A 67 -6.23 8.32 -2.91
CA GLY A 67 -5.22 7.64 -3.71
C GLY A 67 -3.98 8.51 -3.93
N ALA A 68 -3.31 8.27 -5.06
CA ALA A 68 -2.13 9.03 -5.44
C ALA A 68 -2.41 10.50 -5.76
N GLU A 69 -3.64 10.83 -6.11
CA GLU A 69 -4.11 12.18 -6.46
C GLU A 69 -5.08 12.70 -5.39
N ASN A 70 -5.15 14.04 -5.22
CA ASN A 70 -6.26 14.64 -4.47
C ASN A 70 -7.60 14.39 -5.20
N TYR A 71 -8.74 14.63 -4.53
CA TYR A 71 -10.02 14.22 -5.05
C TYR A 71 -10.41 14.87 -6.38
N ALA A 72 -10.15 16.16 -6.54
CA ALA A 72 -10.45 16.88 -7.78
C ALA A 72 -9.63 16.34 -8.95
N LEU A 73 -8.32 16.15 -8.78
CA LEU A 73 -7.46 15.53 -9.80
C LEU A 73 -7.84 14.07 -10.05
N GLY A 74 -8.24 13.34 -9.02
CA GLY A 74 -8.78 11.99 -9.17
C GLY A 74 -10.04 11.96 -10.03
N CYS A 75 -10.96 12.91 -9.84
CA CYS A 75 -12.16 13.05 -10.68
C CYS A 75 -11.80 13.39 -12.13
N GLU A 76 -10.84 14.26 -12.35
CA GLU A 76 -10.34 14.60 -13.70
C GLU A 76 -9.71 13.39 -14.39
N ARG A 77 -8.95 12.59 -13.64
CA ARG A 77 -8.20 11.45 -14.17
C ARG A 77 -9.04 10.20 -14.41
N TYR A 78 -9.95 9.87 -13.49
CA TYR A 78 -10.69 8.60 -13.47
C TYR A 78 -12.18 8.76 -13.75
N GLY A 79 -12.71 9.97 -13.67
CA GLY A 79 -14.13 10.27 -13.57
C GLY A 79 -14.61 10.30 -12.11
N ARG A 80 -15.68 11.07 -11.84
CA ARG A 80 -16.20 11.33 -10.48
C ARG A 80 -16.64 10.05 -9.76
N ASP A 81 -17.33 9.14 -10.48
CA ASP A 81 -17.82 7.88 -9.90
C ASP A 81 -16.67 6.99 -9.43
N ALA A 82 -15.59 6.91 -10.22
CA ALA A 82 -14.41 6.13 -9.86
C ALA A 82 -13.63 6.75 -8.68
N ALA A 83 -13.49 8.07 -8.65
CA ALA A 83 -12.88 8.78 -7.54
C ALA A 83 -13.69 8.59 -6.24
N ARG A 84 -15.02 8.71 -6.33
CA ARG A 84 -15.95 8.47 -5.22
C ARG A 84 -15.87 7.01 -4.72
N PHE A 85 -15.84 6.05 -5.65
CA PHE A 85 -15.65 4.64 -5.31
C PHE A 85 -14.35 4.43 -4.54
N LEU A 86 -13.21 4.97 -5.00
CA LEU A 86 -11.92 4.82 -4.32
C LEU A 86 -11.93 5.41 -2.91
N TRP A 87 -12.51 6.59 -2.76
CA TRP A 87 -12.61 7.24 -1.45
C TRP A 87 -13.41 6.40 -0.47
N LYS A 88 -14.56 5.93 -0.91
CA LYS A 88 -15.42 5.02 -0.13
C LYS A 88 -14.72 3.69 0.15
N PHE A 89 -13.99 3.14 -0.81
CA PHE A 89 -13.26 1.88 -0.65
C PHE A 89 -12.20 1.97 0.45
N ASN A 90 -11.52 3.11 0.59
CA ASN A 90 -10.56 3.33 1.67
C ASN A 90 -11.26 3.45 3.04
N GLU A 91 -12.42 4.14 3.11
CA GLU A 91 -13.24 4.16 4.34
C GLU A 91 -13.65 2.75 4.75
N ASP A 92 -14.16 1.97 3.82
CA ASP A 92 -14.60 0.60 4.07
C ASP A 92 -13.43 -0.30 4.46
N ASN A 93 -12.22 -0.06 3.91
CA ASN A 93 -11.01 -0.76 4.32
C ASN A 93 -10.65 -0.46 5.78
N LEU A 94 -10.71 0.79 6.22
CA LEU A 94 -10.46 1.15 7.61
C LEU A 94 -11.53 0.56 8.54
N ILE A 95 -12.81 0.62 8.15
CA ILE A 95 -13.90 -0.02 8.90
C ILE A 95 -13.67 -1.52 9.04
N ALA A 96 -13.26 -2.19 7.96
CA ALA A 96 -12.96 -3.62 7.98
C ALA A 96 -11.80 -3.96 8.92
N LEU A 97 -10.72 -3.16 8.90
CA LEU A 97 -9.59 -3.33 9.80
C LEU A 97 -9.98 -3.09 11.27
N ARG A 98 -10.82 -2.10 11.56
CA ARG A 98 -11.35 -1.87 12.92
C ARG A 98 -12.18 -3.06 13.40
N ARG A 99 -13.00 -3.67 12.56
CA ARG A 99 -13.76 -4.89 12.88
C ARG A 99 -12.87 -6.09 13.19
N LEU A 100 -11.66 -6.14 12.63
CA LEU A 100 -10.67 -7.16 12.97
C LEU A 100 -9.92 -6.86 14.28
N GLY A 101 -10.18 -5.72 14.93
CA GLY A 101 -9.55 -5.34 16.20
C GLY A 101 -8.40 -4.36 16.06
N ALA A 102 -8.18 -3.74 14.90
CA ALA A 102 -7.08 -2.80 14.69
C ALA A 102 -7.11 -1.63 15.70
N ALA A 103 -8.30 -1.15 16.09
CA ALA A 103 -8.45 -0.07 17.08
C ALA A 103 -7.95 -0.41 18.48
N SER A 104 -7.73 -1.69 18.80
CA SER A 104 -7.18 -2.13 20.09
C SER A 104 -5.66 -2.27 20.11
N LEU A 105 -5.00 -2.01 18.98
CA LEU A 105 -3.54 -2.07 18.88
C LEU A 105 -2.90 -0.86 19.60
N PRO A 106 -1.82 -1.04 20.37
CA PRO A 106 -1.14 0.06 21.05
C PRO A 106 -0.68 1.21 20.14
N GLY A 107 -0.26 0.87 18.93
CA GLY A 107 0.19 1.83 17.92
C GLY A 107 -0.92 2.37 17.02
N PHE A 108 -2.20 2.04 17.28
CA PHE A 108 -3.34 2.60 16.55
C PHE A 108 -3.83 3.88 17.22
N ALA A 109 -4.14 4.88 16.41
CA ALA A 109 -4.83 6.08 16.88
C ALA A 109 -5.80 6.60 15.82
N ASP A 110 -7.01 6.97 16.24
CA ASP A 110 -7.89 7.82 15.45
C ASP A 110 -7.23 9.19 15.35
N ARG A 111 -6.79 9.51 14.15
CA ARG A 111 -6.05 10.74 13.90
C ARG A 111 -6.39 11.23 12.50
N ALA A 112 -6.97 12.42 12.46
CA ALA A 112 -7.26 13.07 11.19
C ALA A 112 -6.01 13.13 10.31
N SER A 113 -6.18 12.95 9.01
CA SER A 113 -5.18 13.33 8.04
C SER A 113 -5.49 14.72 7.45
N CYS A 114 -4.47 15.41 6.99
CA CYS A 114 -4.61 16.69 6.35
C CYS A 114 -3.71 16.74 5.11
N LEU A 115 -4.32 16.93 3.95
CA LEU A 115 -3.60 17.28 2.73
C LEU A 115 -3.32 18.78 2.79
N VAL A 116 -2.06 19.17 2.63
CA VAL A 116 -1.61 20.55 2.86
C VAL A 116 -0.96 21.12 1.62
N ALA A 117 -1.48 22.23 1.12
CA ALA A 117 -0.82 23.03 0.11
C ALA A 117 0.06 24.11 0.74
N LEU A 118 1.30 24.21 0.26
CA LEU A 118 2.24 25.26 0.63
C LEU A 118 2.17 26.46 -0.33
N GLY A 119 1.29 26.43 -1.32
CA GLY A 119 1.11 27.46 -2.35
C GLY A 119 0.83 26.87 -3.72
N GLY A 120 0.83 27.73 -4.75
CA GLY A 120 0.66 27.32 -6.14
C GLY A 120 -0.73 26.78 -6.49
N PRO A 121 -0.85 25.97 -7.57
CA PRO A 121 -2.12 25.41 -8.04
C PRO A 121 -2.80 24.50 -7.03
N GLU A 122 -2.03 23.81 -6.18
CA GLU A 122 -2.55 22.86 -5.19
C GLU A 122 -3.55 23.50 -4.22
N VAL A 123 -3.43 24.83 -3.95
CA VAL A 123 -4.40 25.55 -3.12
C VAL A 123 -5.82 25.43 -3.70
N GLY A 124 -6.00 25.81 -4.97
CA GLY A 124 -7.29 25.73 -5.65
C GLY A 124 -7.77 24.28 -5.87
N GLU A 125 -6.85 23.35 -6.04
CA GLU A 125 -7.16 21.92 -6.16
C GLU A 125 -7.72 21.35 -4.86
N LEU A 126 -7.14 21.68 -3.70
CA LEU A 126 -7.64 21.23 -2.41
C LEU A 126 -8.99 21.89 -2.05
N GLU A 127 -9.18 23.17 -2.40
CA GLU A 127 -10.47 23.85 -2.24
C GLU A 127 -11.58 23.19 -3.06
N ARG A 128 -11.29 22.91 -4.34
CA ARG A 128 -12.22 22.16 -5.21
C ARG A 128 -12.47 20.75 -4.67
N SER A 129 -11.41 20.06 -4.22
CA SER A 129 -11.54 18.72 -3.64
C SER A 129 -12.44 18.72 -2.40
N GLY A 130 -12.30 19.72 -1.51
CA GLY A 130 -13.15 19.85 -0.33
C GLY A 130 -14.62 20.07 -0.68
N ALA A 131 -14.90 20.95 -1.65
CA ALA A 131 -16.26 21.21 -2.12
C ALA A 131 -16.89 19.95 -2.74
N MET A 132 -16.17 19.29 -3.65
CA MET A 132 -16.66 18.08 -4.34
C MET A 132 -16.86 16.91 -3.38
N LEU A 133 -15.97 16.73 -2.39
CA LEU A 133 -16.12 15.68 -1.36
C LEU A 133 -17.35 15.92 -0.49
N ALA A 134 -17.60 17.16 -0.08
CA ALA A 134 -18.79 17.52 0.68
C ALA A 134 -20.07 17.28 -0.13
N GLU A 135 -20.09 17.64 -1.42
CA GLU A 135 -21.21 17.33 -2.34
C GLU A 135 -21.45 15.83 -2.46
N ASP A 136 -20.39 15.01 -2.47
CA ASP A 136 -20.47 13.55 -2.55
C ASP A 136 -20.79 12.87 -1.20
N GLY A 137 -20.99 13.69 -0.14
CA GLY A 137 -21.42 13.24 1.18
C GLY A 137 -20.30 12.71 2.08
N PHE A 138 -19.02 13.04 1.77
CA PHE A 138 -17.91 12.70 2.63
C PHE A 138 -17.71 13.75 3.75
N ASP A 139 -17.40 13.27 4.94
CA ASP A 139 -17.02 14.12 6.07
C ASP A 139 -15.58 14.63 5.87
N VAL A 140 -15.45 15.92 5.55
CA VAL A 140 -14.20 16.62 5.34
C VAL A 140 -14.27 18.04 5.89
N GLY A 141 -13.12 18.61 6.23
CA GLY A 141 -13.01 20.01 6.69
C GLY A 141 -11.94 20.75 5.91
N MET A 142 -12.06 22.07 5.87
CA MET A 142 -11.01 22.95 5.34
C MET A 142 -10.44 23.76 6.49
N VAL A 143 -9.11 23.95 6.50
CA VAL A 143 -8.40 24.74 7.52
C VAL A 143 -7.41 25.70 6.86
N ARG A 144 -7.23 26.87 7.49
CA ARG A 144 -6.28 27.90 7.06
C ARG A 144 -5.61 28.54 8.28
N PRO A 145 -4.45 29.20 8.10
CA PRO A 145 -3.87 30.01 9.18
C PRO A 145 -4.91 31.00 9.74
N GLY A 146 -5.13 30.94 11.06
CA GLY A 146 -6.13 31.76 11.73
C GLY A 146 -7.59 31.32 11.58
N ASP A 147 -7.86 30.26 10.80
CA ASP A 147 -9.21 29.71 10.60
C ASP A 147 -9.14 28.17 10.63
N GLY A 148 -9.40 27.60 11.81
CA GLY A 148 -9.47 26.15 12.05
C GLY A 148 -8.12 25.42 12.05
N ALA A 149 -7.02 26.03 11.66
CA ALA A 149 -5.70 25.38 11.73
C ALA A 149 -5.30 25.10 13.19
N PRO A 150 -4.79 23.90 13.50
CA PRO A 150 -4.37 23.59 14.86
C PRO A 150 -3.08 24.31 15.24
N ASP A 151 -2.91 24.58 16.54
CA ASP A 151 -1.64 25.08 17.09
C ASP A 151 -0.64 23.92 17.21
N ASP A 152 0.00 23.56 16.13
CA ASP A 152 1.02 22.52 16.07
C ASP A 152 2.26 22.92 15.26
N ALA A 153 3.28 22.08 15.25
CA ALA A 153 4.56 22.38 14.64
C ALA A 153 4.43 22.77 13.16
N LEU A 154 3.63 22.03 12.36
CA LEU A 154 3.50 22.29 10.93
C LEU A 154 2.88 23.67 10.67
N TRP A 155 1.79 24.01 11.34
CA TRP A 155 1.09 25.28 11.12
C TRP A 155 1.86 26.46 11.71
N ARG A 156 2.57 26.28 12.82
CA ARG A 156 3.48 27.29 13.39
C ARG A 156 4.66 27.62 12.48
N SER A 157 5.03 26.73 11.54
CA SER A 157 6.08 27.01 10.55
C SER A 157 5.73 28.19 9.63
N GLY A 158 4.46 28.57 9.54
CA GLY A 158 3.97 29.62 8.64
C GLY A 158 3.99 29.26 7.15
N ARG A 159 4.29 27.99 6.81
CA ARG A 159 4.39 27.53 5.42
C ARG A 159 3.05 27.07 4.82
N PRO A 160 2.15 26.42 5.56
CA PRO A 160 0.84 26.00 5.05
C PRO A 160 -0.06 27.18 4.66
N VAL A 161 -0.73 27.07 3.51
CA VAL A 161 -1.71 28.05 3.01
C VAL A 161 -3.14 27.53 3.23
N VAL A 162 -3.38 26.27 2.92
CA VAL A 162 -4.68 25.61 3.10
C VAL A 162 -4.47 24.13 3.40
N GLY A 163 -5.38 23.54 4.15
CA GLY A 163 -5.43 22.11 4.42
C GLY A 163 -6.83 21.55 4.20
N LEU A 164 -6.90 20.39 3.54
CA LEU A 164 -8.10 19.55 3.45
C LEU A 164 -7.99 18.43 4.50
N VAL A 165 -8.87 18.47 5.48
CA VAL A 165 -8.87 17.57 6.63
C VAL A 165 -9.84 16.41 6.40
N ASN A 166 -9.37 15.19 6.66
CA ASN A 166 -10.17 13.96 6.73
C ASN A 166 -10.26 13.49 8.19
N PRO A 167 -11.32 13.82 8.92
CA PRO A 167 -11.40 13.56 10.37
C PRO A 167 -11.55 12.07 10.71
N GLY A 168 -12.11 11.27 9.79
CA GLY A 168 -12.35 9.84 9.98
C GLY A 168 -11.12 8.93 9.78
N ASP A 169 -9.97 9.50 9.41
CA ASP A 169 -8.75 8.74 9.16
C ASP A 169 -8.07 8.27 10.46
N ALA A 170 -7.09 7.39 10.31
CA ALA A 170 -6.34 6.83 11.42
C ALA A 170 -4.87 6.61 11.06
N VAL A 171 -4.06 6.33 12.07
CA VAL A 171 -2.69 5.85 11.93
C VAL A 171 -2.51 4.57 12.74
N CYS A 172 -1.53 3.75 12.34
CA CYS A 172 -1.18 2.56 13.10
C CYS A 172 0.33 2.28 13.09
N SER A 173 0.75 1.35 13.93
CA SER A 173 2.00 0.63 13.73
C SER A 173 1.80 -0.41 12.64
N PRO A 174 2.50 -0.31 11.48
CA PRO A 174 2.33 -1.29 10.41
C PRO A 174 2.63 -2.73 10.86
N VAL A 175 3.65 -2.91 11.69
CA VAL A 175 4.06 -4.22 12.19
C VAL A 175 3.01 -4.83 13.12
N GLU A 176 2.41 -4.01 14.01
CA GLU A 176 1.32 -4.48 14.87
C GLU A 176 0.08 -4.87 14.07
N LEU A 177 -0.27 -4.10 13.04
CA LEU A 177 -1.39 -4.45 12.16
C LEU A 177 -1.15 -5.76 11.42
N LEU A 178 0.07 -5.98 10.91
CA LEU A 178 0.41 -7.27 10.28
C LEU A 178 0.41 -8.42 11.30
N GLY A 179 0.86 -8.16 12.52
CA GLY A 179 0.76 -9.10 13.64
C GLY A 179 -0.69 -9.50 13.95
N LEU A 180 -1.60 -8.52 13.97
CA LEU A 180 -3.04 -8.75 14.14
C LEU A 180 -3.60 -9.64 13.01
N LEU A 181 -3.33 -9.30 11.76
CA LEU A 181 -3.80 -10.09 10.62
C LEU A 181 -3.24 -11.53 10.65
N ARG A 182 -1.96 -11.68 11.02
CA ARG A 182 -1.35 -13.00 11.15
C ARG A 182 -1.96 -13.81 12.30
N SER A 183 -2.20 -13.20 13.45
CA SER A 183 -2.79 -13.88 14.60
C SER A 183 -4.24 -14.32 14.38
N GLY A 184 -4.93 -13.69 13.42
CA GLY A 184 -6.26 -14.10 12.97
C GLY A 184 -6.28 -15.36 12.11
N LEU A 185 -5.12 -15.82 11.62
CA LEU A 185 -5.01 -17.05 10.81
C LEU A 185 -4.98 -18.27 11.72
N ALA A 186 -6.04 -19.07 11.67
CA ALA A 186 -6.19 -20.27 12.51
C ALA A 186 -5.73 -21.56 11.83
N ARG A 187 -5.80 -21.64 10.49
CA ARG A 187 -5.59 -22.86 9.71
C ARG A 187 -4.58 -22.71 8.58
N THR A 188 -4.18 -21.45 8.25
CA THR A 188 -3.19 -21.19 7.21
C THR A 188 -1.81 -21.60 7.69
N GLU A 189 -1.13 -22.43 6.91
CA GLU A 189 0.28 -22.70 7.12
C GLU A 189 1.12 -21.53 6.58
N VAL A 190 1.77 -20.79 7.49
CA VAL A 190 2.62 -19.64 7.16
C VAL A 190 4.07 -20.06 7.18
N VAL A 191 4.67 -20.19 6.00
CA VAL A 191 6.08 -20.57 5.82
C VAL A 191 6.90 -19.34 5.51
N VAL A 192 7.78 -18.96 6.40
CA VAL A 192 8.72 -17.84 6.25
C VAL A 192 10.13 -18.33 5.89
N GLY A 193 11.00 -17.44 5.43
CA GLY A 193 12.36 -17.80 5.00
C GLY A 193 12.38 -18.64 3.72
N SER A 194 11.28 -18.66 2.96
CA SER A 194 11.10 -19.52 1.80
C SER A 194 10.71 -18.72 0.55
N ARG A 195 11.66 -18.59 -0.36
CA ARG A 195 11.42 -17.88 -1.63
C ARG A 195 10.77 -18.80 -2.66
N VAL A 196 9.64 -18.35 -3.21
CA VAL A 196 9.06 -18.90 -4.44
C VAL A 196 9.87 -18.41 -5.63
N TYR A 197 10.23 -19.32 -6.53
CA TYR A 197 10.98 -19.01 -7.75
C TYR A 197 10.31 -19.48 -9.04
N GLY A 198 9.20 -20.17 -8.95
CA GLY A 198 8.42 -20.61 -10.11
C GLY A 198 7.01 -21.01 -9.74
N ILE A 199 6.10 -20.81 -10.68
CA ILE A 199 4.72 -21.25 -10.64
C ILE A 199 4.46 -21.93 -11.99
N GLU A 200 3.82 -23.09 -11.99
CA GLU A 200 3.55 -23.87 -13.21
C GLU A 200 2.12 -24.43 -13.14
N GLY A 201 1.40 -24.41 -14.25
CA GLY A 201 0.12 -25.14 -14.37
C GLY A 201 0.36 -26.64 -14.38
N ARG A 202 -0.47 -27.41 -13.67
CA ARG A 202 -0.32 -28.85 -13.58
C ARG A 202 -1.64 -29.56 -13.25
N GLY A 203 -2.10 -30.40 -14.17
CA GLY A 203 -3.20 -31.34 -13.89
C GLY A 203 -4.50 -30.69 -13.40
N GLY A 204 -4.85 -29.50 -13.92
CA GLY A 204 -6.02 -28.74 -13.48
C GLY A 204 -5.82 -27.93 -12.20
N GLY A 205 -4.56 -27.75 -11.75
CA GLY A 205 -4.13 -26.90 -10.64
C GLY A 205 -2.83 -26.20 -10.95
N VAL A 206 -2.10 -25.81 -9.92
CA VAL A 206 -0.81 -25.14 -9.99
C VAL A 206 0.23 -25.82 -9.12
N LEU A 207 1.48 -25.80 -9.54
CA LEU A 207 2.63 -26.20 -8.74
C LEU A 207 3.46 -24.94 -8.44
N VAL A 208 3.56 -24.59 -7.17
CA VAL A 208 4.37 -23.49 -6.68
C VAL A 208 5.69 -24.04 -6.15
N ARG A 209 6.82 -23.61 -6.73
CA ARG A 209 8.16 -24.11 -6.43
C ARG A 209 8.88 -23.19 -5.46
N CYS A 210 9.33 -23.78 -4.36
CA CYS A 210 10.20 -23.17 -3.36
C CYS A 210 11.56 -23.90 -3.36
N ARG A 211 12.53 -23.35 -2.65
CA ARG A 211 13.84 -24.02 -2.52
C ARG A 211 13.72 -25.25 -1.64
N GLY A 212 13.95 -26.44 -2.22
CA GLY A 212 13.92 -27.74 -1.53
C GLY A 212 12.53 -28.31 -1.27
N TRP A 213 11.44 -27.64 -1.69
CA TRP A 213 10.07 -28.13 -1.54
C TRP A 213 9.12 -27.48 -2.55
N SER A 214 7.88 -27.95 -2.62
CA SER A 214 6.85 -27.38 -3.49
C SER A 214 5.45 -27.57 -2.90
N VAL A 215 4.50 -26.73 -3.37
CA VAL A 215 3.08 -26.85 -3.03
C VAL A 215 2.27 -27.07 -4.30
N GLU A 216 1.46 -28.12 -4.31
CA GLU A 216 0.41 -28.34 -5.31
C GLU A 216 -0.90 -27.72 -4.80
N ALA A 217 -1.55 -26.87 -5.59
CA ALA A 217 -2.78 -26.21 -5.18
C ALA A 217 -3.78 -26.04 -6.33
N GLY A 218 -5.03 -25.76 -5.98
CA GLY A 218 -6.05 -25.39 -6.95
C GLY A 218 -5.77 -24.04 -7.60
N HIS A 219 -5.29 -23.06 -6.80
CA HIS A 219 -4.99 -21.70 -7.24
C HIS A 219 -3.72 -21.14 -6.57
N ALA A 220 -3.09 -20.17 -7.22
CA ALA A 220 -2.03 -19.36 -6.64
C ALA A 220 -2.39 -17.87 -6.71
N LEU A 221 -2.24 -17.15 -5.60
CA LEU A 221 -2.40 -15.70 -5.54
C LEU A 221 -1.07 -15.04 -5.19
N VAL A 222 -0.50 -14.30 -6.13
CA VAL A 222 0.78 -13.61 -5.98
C VAL A 222 0.54 -12.21 -5.42
N CYS A 223 0.98 -11.97 -4.18
CA CYS A 223 0.84 -10.74 -3.43
C CYS A 223 2.21 -10.05 -3.18
N THR A 224 3.14 -10.19 -4.13
CA THR A 224 4.52 -9.70 -3.98
C THR A 224 4.71 -8.25 -4.43
N ASN A 225 3.63 -7.54 -4.77
CA ASN A 225 3.60 -6.13 -5.13
C ASN A 225 4.71 -5.74 -6.14
N ALA A 226 5.68 -4.90 -5.77
CA ALA A 226 6.79 -4.45 -6.62
C ALA A 226 7.60 -5.59 -7.24
N TYR A 227 7.66 -6.74 -6.59
CA TYR A 227 8.40 -7.92 -7.03
C TYR A 227 7.56 -8.89 -7.86
N GLY A 228 6.30 -8.55 -8.14
CA GLY A 228 5.41 -9.35 -9.01
C GLY A 228 6.01 -9.74 -10.35
N PRO A 229 6.66 -8.81 -11.08
CA PRO A 229 7.30 -9.10 -12.37
C PRO A 229 8.42 -10.15 -12.35
N GLU A 230 8.98 -10.47 -11.19
CA GLU A 230 9.98 -11.53 -11.06
C GLU A 230 9.37 -12.94 -11.22
N LEU A 231 8.13 -13.11 -10.75
CA LEU A 231 7.39 -14.39 -10.84
C LEU A 231 6.44 -14.41 -12.03
N LEU A 232 5.87 -13.26 -12.39
CA LEU A 232 4.85 -13.07 -13.41
C LEU A 232 5.36 -12.07 -14.46
N PRO A 233 6.11 -12.52 -15.48
CA PRO A 233 6.76 -11.63 -16.45
C PRO A 233 5.81 -10.70 -17.21
N GLU A 234 4.54 -11.09 -17.35
CA GLU A 234 3.50 -10.26 -17.97
C GLU A 234 3.15 -8.97 -17.19
N LEU A 235 3.58 -8.87 -15.93
CA LEU A 235 3.46 -7.65 -15.13
C LEU A 235 4.57 -6.62 -15.41
N LYS A 236 5.56 -6.97 -16.25
CA LYS A 236 6.58 -6.00 -16.71
C LYS A 236 5.91 -4.88 -17.46
N GLY A 237 6.22 -3.64 -17.07
CA GLY A 237 5.56 -2.44 -17.60
C GLY A 237 4.21 -2.10 -16.97
N LEU A 238 3.58 -3.04 -16.22
CA LEU A 238 2.39 -2.78 -15.42
C LEU A 238 2.72 -2.49 -13.94
N ILE A 239 3.84 -2.97 -13.46
CA ILE A 239 4.32 -2.71 -12.10
C ILE A 239 5.71 -2.11 -12.18
N GLU A 240 5.83 -0.88 -11.70
CA GLU A 240 7.11 -0.18 -11.58
C GLU A 240 7.54 -0.13 -10.11
N PRO A 241 8.73 -0.67 -9.76
CA PRO A 241 9.26 -0.55 -8.40
C PRO A 241 9.71 0.88 -8.14
N ASN A 242 9.26 1.43 -7.02
CA ASN A 242 9.63 2.76 -6.55
C ASN A 242 10.04 2.70 -5.08
N ARG A 243 11.23 3.19 -4.78
CA ARG A 243 11.74 3.26 -3.41
C ARG A 243 11.23 4.52 -2.73
N GLY A 244 10.51 4.35 -1.61
CA GLY A 244 10.20 5.42 -0.67
C GLY A 244 11.21 5.42 0.47
N GLN A 245 11.63 6.58 0.94
CA GLN A 245 12.55 6.72 2.06
C GLN A 245 11.89 7.43 3.23
N MET A 246 12.33 7.08 4.42
CA MET A 246 11.81 7.56 5.69
C MET A 246 12.94 8.00 6.62
N LEU A 247 12.61 8.96 7.44
CA LEU A 247 13.42 9.48 8.54
C LEU A 247 12.56 9.47 9.80
N ALA A 248 13.08 8.95 10.90
CA ALA A 248 12.53 9.20 12.24
C ALA A 248 13.45 10.17 12.96
N MET A 249 12.87 11.22 13.52
CA MET A 249 13.60 12.20 14.30
C MET A 249 12.98 12.38 15.69
N ARG A 250 13.79 12.78 16.64
CA ARG A 250 13.34 13.21 17.98
C ARG A 250 13.69 14.67 18.18
N PRO A 251 12.68 15.55 18.30
CA PRO A 251 12.90 16.95 18.69
C PRO A 251 13.63 17.05 20.03
N GLU A 252 14.46 18.06 20.23
CA GLU A 252 15.10 18.33 21.53
C GLU A 252 14.06 18.57 22.62
N ARG A 253 12.98 19.27 22.29
CA ARG A 253 11.82 19.50 23.14
C ARG A 253 10.60 18.86 22.46
N VAL A 254 9.89 18.02 23.20
CA VAL A 254 8.74 17.25 22.66
C VAL A 254 7.65 18.16 22.10
N GLU A 255 7.40 19.30 22.71
CA GLU A 255 6.42 20.30 22.28
C GLU A 255 6.74 20.91 20.92
N ASP A 256 8.04 21.03 20.55
CA ASP A 256 8.46 21.58 19.26
C ASP A 256 8.09 20.67 18.09
N GLY A 257 7.99 19.35 18.32
CA GLY A 257 7.59 18.37 17.33
C GLY A 257 6.14 17.89 17.44
N ARG A 258 5.29 18.56 18.23
CA ARG A 258 3.90 18.15 18.40
C ARG A 258 3.11 18.40 17.12
N LEU A 259 2.45 17.35 16.62
CA LEU A 259 1.56 17.36 15.46
C LEU A 259 0.16 16.92 15.88
N ALA A 260 -0.85 17.71 15.57
CA ALA A 260 -2.25 17.41 15.86
C ALA A 260 -2.84 16.37 14.88
N MET A 261 -2.41 16.45 13.63
CA MET A 261 -2.86 15.59 12.53
C MET A 261 -1.69 14.86 11.89
N SER A 262 -2.00 14.03 10.93
CA SER A 262 -1.04 13.39 10.02
C SER A 262 -1.08 14.13 8.69
N TYR A 263 0.05 14.56 8.17
CA TYR A 263 0.13 15.51 7.07
C TYR A 263 0.68 14.89 5.80
N TYR A 264 0.03 15.18 4.67
CA TYR A 264 0.48 14.96 3.30
C TYR A 264 0.64 16.30 2.61
N ILE A 265 1.80 16.57 2.02
CA ILE A 265 2.23 17.87 1.56
C ILE A 265 2.69 17.76 0.11
N ASN A 266 2.52 18.81 -0.70
CA ASN A 266 2.96 18.85 -2.11
C ASN A 266 2.42 17.65 -2.92
N HIS A 267 1.10 17.48 -2.98
CA HIS A 267 0.44 16.33 -3.64
C HIS A 267 0.94 14.97 -3.08
N GLY A 268 1.19 14.90 -1.76
CA GLY A 268 1.66 13.68 -1.11
C GLY A 268 3.11 13.30 -1.38
N SER A 269 3.89 14.23 -1.95
CA SER A 269 5.33 14.02 -2.17
C SER A 269 6.10 13.93 -0.87
N GLU A 270 5.69 14.71 0.13
CA GLU A 270 6.20 14.70 1.49
C GLU A 270 5.08 14.36 2.46
N TYR A 271 5.41 13.67 3.52
CA TYR A 271 4.45 13.32 4.56
C TYR A 271 5.11 13.30 5.94
N ILE A 272 4.37 13.83 6.93
CA ILE A 272 4.86 14.03 8.29
C ILE A 272 3.79 13.62 9.28
N ARG A 273 4.16 12.83 10.29
CA ARG A 273 3.29 12.48 11.39
C ARG A 273 4.03 12.21 12.71
N SER A 274 3.31 12.29 13.81
CA SER A 274 3.83 11.79 15.09
C SER A 274 4.10 10.29 15.02
N GLY A 275 5.24 9.88 15.56
CA GLY A 275 5.67 8.49 15.73
C GLY A 275 5.65 8.05 17.19
N PRO A 276 6.09 6.82 17.48
CA PRO A 276 6.16 6.31 18.85
C PRO A 276 7.22 7.05 19.69
N GLY A 277 7.00 7.14 21.00
CA GLY A 277 7.99 7.66 21.95
C GLY A 277 8.40 9.11 21.74
N GLY A 278 7.49 9.97 21.24
CA GLY A 278 7.77 11.40 20.98
C GLY A 278 8.63 11.64 19.73
N THR A 279 8.76 10.67 18.85
CA THR A 279 9.40 10.86 17.55
C THR A 279 8.45 11.50 16.55
N VAL A 280 9.01 12.08 15.50
CA VAL A 280 8.31 12.51 14.30
C VAL A 280 8.84 11.70 13.12
N LEU A 281 7.93 11.18 12.33
CA LEU A 281 8.24 10.45 11.10
C LEU A 281 8.09 11.41 9.91
N VAL A 282 9.14 11.48 9.10
CA VAL A 282 9.18 12.31 7.88
C VAL A 282 9.51 11.39 6.72
N GLY A 283 8.74 11.45 5.65
CA GLY A 283 8.98 10.62 4.48
C GLY A 283 8.67 11.38 3.18
N GLY A 284 9.10 10.81 2.06
CA GLY A 284 8.88 11.38 0.74
C GLY A 284 10.15 11.83 0.04
N ALA A 285 10.19 13.08 -0.43
CA ALA A 285 11.29 13.70 -1.19
C ALA A 285 11.69 12.95 -2.48
N ARG A 286 10.82 12.05 -2.95
CA ARG A 286 11.12 11.20 -4.11
C ARG A 286 11.08 11.97 -5.42
N LYS A 287 10.19 12.97 -5.57
CA LYS A 287 10.02 13.73 -6.82
C LYS A 287 11.32 14.34 -7.31
N SER A 288 12.12 14.90 -6.41
CA SER A 288 13.42 15.51 -6.73
C SER A 288 14.50 14.48 -7.12
N HIS A 289 14.25 13.20 -6.87
CA HIS A 289 15.21 12.09 -7.07
C HIS A 289 14.63 10.94 -7.89
N GLU A 290 13.59 11.19 -8.70
CA GLU A 290 12.77 10.17 -9.34
C GLU A 290 13.58 9.09 -10.07
N GLY A 291 14.58 9.48 -10.87
CA GLY A 291 15.40 8.53 -11.62
C GLY A 291 16.20 7.55 -10.74
N ALA A 292 16.66 8.01 -9.56
CA ALA A 292 17.41 7.18 -8.63
C ALA A 292 16.50 6.31 -7.73
N GLU A 293 15.24 6.76 -7.52
CA GLU A 293 14.28 6.08 -6.67
C GLU A 293 13.38 5.09 -7.46
N ARG A 294 13.46 5.04 -8.78
CA ARG A 294 12.89 3.96 -9.63
C ARG A 294 13.76 2.71 -9.54
N THR A 295 13.65 1.98 -8.45
CA THR A 295 14.49 0.82 -8.17
C THR A 295 13.79 -0.17 -7.25
N ASP A 296 14.14 -1.45 -7.37
CA ASP A 296 13.75 -2.55 -6.48
C ASP A 296 14.77 -2.79 -5.34
N ARG A 297 15.85 -1.99 -5.29
CA ARG A 297 16.92 -2.14 -4.30
C ARG A 297 16.61 -1.38 -3.03
N ASP A 298 16.61 -2.08 -1.89
CA ASP A 298 16.53 -1.46 -0.57
C ASP A 298 17.82 -0.65 -0.28
N GLY A 299 17.63 0.48 0.39
CA GLY A 299 18.74 1.35 0.81
C GLY A 299 18.32 2.82 0.91
N VAL A 300 19.09 3.59 1.66
CA VAL A 300 18.91 5.03 1.79
C VAL A 300 19.95 5.78 0.96
N SER A 301 19.55 6.91 0.37
CA SER A 301 20.44 7.78 -0.39
C SER A 301 20.68 9.09 0.34
N ALA A 302 21.91 9.60 0.30
CA ALA A 302 22.28 10.83 1.00
C ALA A 302 21.45 12.05 0.53
N GLY A 303 21.15 12.14 -0.77
CA GLY A 303 20.36 13.26 -1.31
C GLY A 303 18.93 13.29 -0.76
N VAL A 304 18.20 12.16 -0.83
CA VAL A 304 16.84 12.08 -0.27
C VAL A 304 16.85 12.33 1.23
N GLN A 305 17.79 11.73 1.96
CA GLN A 305 17.87 11.91 3.41
C GLN A 305 18.17 13.37 3.81
N ALA A 306 19.05 14.07 3.10
CA ALA A 306 19.30 15.49 3.32
C ALA A 306 18.05 16.34 3.06
N GLU A 307 17.28 16.00 2.04
CA GLU A 307 16.02 16.69 1.73
C GLU A 307 14.96 16.42 2.80
N LEU A 308 14.83 15.20 3.30
CA LEU A 308 13.94 14.89 4.42
C LEU A 308 14.31 15.67 5.70
N GLU A 309 15.61 15.81 5.99
CA GLU A 309 16.05 16.65 7.11
C GLU A 309 15.75 18.14 6.88
N ARG A 310 15.88 18.62 5.65
CA ARG A 310 15.50 20.00 5.30
C ARG A 310 14.00 20.22 5.56
N TRP A 311 13.14 19.31 5.08
CA TRP A 311 11.69 19.36 5.34
C TRP A 311 11.36 19.30 6.83
N ALA A 312 12.08 18.46 7.60
CA ALA A 312 11.94 18.39 9.05
C ALA A 312 12.24 19.74 9.72
N ARG A 313 13.32 20.41 9.30
CA ARG A 313 13.69 21.74 9.84
C ARG A 313 12.69 22.83 9.45
N GLU A 314 12.27 22.82 8.18
CA GLU A 314 11.36 23.86 7.66
C GLU A 314 9.92 23.74 8.18
N LEU A 315 9.45 22.52 8.46
CA LEU A 315 8.04 22.26 8.75
C LEU A 315 7.77 21.79 10.18
N VAL A 316 8.80 21.39 10.93
CA VAL A 316 8.59 20.85 12.29
C VAL A 316 9.42 21.62 13.31
N CYS A 317 10.75 21.47 13.31
CA CYS A 317 11.62 22.19 14.24
C CYS A 317 13.08 22.15 13.78
N ASP A 318 13.87 23.16 14.20
CA ASP A 318 15.27 23.30 13.82
C ASP A 318 16.19 22.31 14.53
N ARG A 319 15.85 21.91 15.77
CA ARG A 319 16.69 21.10 16.63
C ARG A 319 16.09 19.73 16.89
N PHE A 320 16.74 18.71 16.35
CA PHE A 320 16.36 17.31 16.52
C PHE A 320 17.55 16.38 16.34
N THR A 321 17.40 15.16 16.84
CA THR A 321 18.30 14.03 16.55
C THR A 321 17.61 13.05 15.64
N VAL A 322 18.27 12.62 14.57
CA VAL A 322 17.79 11.52 13.72
C VAL A 322 18.00 10.20 14.45
N THR A 323 16.92 9.46 14.65
CA THR A 323 16.93 8.19 15.39
C THR A 323 16.93 6.97 14.48
N ALA A 324 16.37 7.07 13.27
CA ALA A 324 16.35 5.99 12.29
C ALA A 324 16.22 6.52 10.87
N ARG A 325 16.73 5.75 9.90
CA ARG A 325 16.55 5.94 8.46
C ARG A 325 16.27 4.58 7.83
N TRP A 326 15.31 4.52 6.94
CA TRP A 326 15.01 3.30 6.21
C TRP A 326 14.33 3.59 4.88
N SER A 327 14.16 2.55 4.07
CA SER A 327 13.40 2.63 2.82
C SER A 327 12.41 1.47 2.69
N GLY A 328 11.49 1.58 1.76
CA GLY A 328 10.58 0.52 1.37
C GLY A 328 10.29 0.60 -0.13
N ILE A 329 10.19 -0.56 -0.78
CA ILE A 329 9.95 -0.62 -2.22
C ILE A 329 8.45 -0.77 -2.47
N MET A 330 7.88 0.22 -3.12
CA MET A 330 6.47 0.27 -3.50
C MET A 330 6.32 -0.21 -4.94
N GLY A 331 5.22 -0.90 -5.28
CA GLY A 331 4.84 -1.22 -6.64
C GLY A 331 3.86 -0.18 -7.16
N PHE A 332 4.23 0.55 -8.20
CA PHE A 332 3.40 1.55 -8.84
C PHE A 332 2.75 0.96 -10.08
N SER A 333 1.45 1.19 -10.23
CA SER A 333 0.70 0.90 -11.44
C SER A 333 0.63 2.15 -12.34
N PRO A 334 0.36 2.00 -13.64
CA PRO A 334 0.37 3.12 -14.59
C PRO A 334 -0.68 4.19 -14.30
N ASP A 335 -1.80 3.80 -13.70
CA ASP A 335 -2.92 4.69 -13.36
C ASP A 335 -3.04 4.99 -11.86
N GLY A 336 -2.12 4.49 -11.03
CA GLY A 336 -2.14 4.72 -9.58
C GLY A 336 -3.09 3.79 -8.79
N MET A 337 -3.85 2.93 -9.46
CA MET A 337 -4.81 2.03 -8.81
C MET A 337 -4.24 0.62 -8.59
N PRO A 338 -4.75 -0.15 -7.62
CA PRO A 338 -4.38 -1.55 -7.45
C PRO A 338 -4.58 -2.38 -8.72
N ILE A 339 -3.81 -3.42 -8.90
CA ILE A 339 -3.97 -4.42 -9.96
C ILE A 339 -4.42 -5.73 -9.34
N VAL A 340 -5.59 -6.21 -9.77
CA VAL A 340 -6.11 -7.54 -9.45
C VAL A 340 -6.46 -8.22 -10.77
N ARG A 341 -5.74 -9.29 -11.12
CA ARG A 341 -5.99 -9.97 -12.41
C ARG A 341 -5.54 -11.41 -12.41
N ALA A 342 -6.16 -12.21 -13.28
CA ALA A 342 -5.62 -13.50 -13.69
C ALA A 342 -4.36 -13.30 -14.54
N CYS A 343 -3.42 -14.21 -14.39
CA CYS A 343 -2.13 -14.22 -15.04
C CYS A 343 -1.92 -15.60 -15.70
N ASP A 344 -2.11 -15.65 -17.02
CA ASP A 344 -2.12 -16.93 -17.75
C ASP A 344 -0.91 -17.13 -18.66
N ALA A 345 -0.19 -16.07 -19.00
CA ALA A 345 0.85 -16.13 -20.00
C ALA A 345 2.01 -17.04 -19.60
N GLY A 346 2.10 -18.18 -20.24
CA GLY A 346 3.23 -19.10 -20.13
C GLY A 346 3.19 -20.10 -18.97
N PHE A 347 2.12 -20.11 -18.15
CA PHE A 347 2.02 -21.03 -17.01
C PHE A 347 1.18 -22.28 -17.30
N GLY A 348 0.36 -22.29 -18.36
CA GLY A 348 -0.59 -23.39 -18.63
C GLY A 348 -1.58 -23.61 -17.50
N ALA A 349 -1.92 -22.53 -16.78
CA ALA A 349 -2.66 -22.59 -15.53
C ALA A 349 -4.13 -22.17 -15.64
N ASP A 350 -4.62 -21.91 -16.86
CA ASP A 350 -6.04 -21.68 -17.21
C ASP A 350 -6.81 -20.79 -16.20
N GLY A 351 -6.31 -19.57 -15.92
CA GLY A 351 -6.93 -18.64 -14.97
C GLY A 351 -6.73 -18.95 -13.49
N ARG A 352 -5.83 -19.87 -13.15
CA ARG A 352 -5.60 -20.31 -11.76
C ARG A 352 -4.50 -19.55 -11.03
N VAL A 353 -3.72 -18.77 -11.75
CA VAL A 353 -2.71 -17.87 -11.17
C VAL A 353 -3.24 -16.47 -11.21
N TRP A 354 -3.21 -15.79 -10.05
CA TRP A 354 -3.70 -14.43 -9.92
C TRP A 354 -2.64 -13.52 -9.29
N PHE A 355 -2.73 -12.24 -9.59
CA PHE A 355 -1.92 -11.19 -8.97
C PHE A 355 -2.79 -10.19 -8.22
N CYS A 356 -2.30 -9.75 -7.06
CA CYS A 356 -2.86 -8.66 -6.27
C CYS A 356 -1.72 -7.75 -5.78
N GLY A 357 -1.65 -6.53 -6.32
CA GLY A 357 -0.58 -5.57 -6.00
C GLY A 357 -0.73 -4.25 -6.75
N GLY A 358 0.37 -3.55 -7.01
CA GLY A 358 0.34 -2.25 -7.67
C GLY A 358 -0.36 -1.17 -6.85
N LEU A 359 -0.18 -1.20 -5.53
CA LEU A 359 -0.92 -0.36 -4.58
C LEU A 359 -0.43 1.09 -4.52
N THR A 360 0.54 1.46 -5.34
CA THR A 360 1.04 2.83 -5.59
C THR A 360 1.23 3.67 -4.31
N GLY A 361 1.85 3.06 -3.27
CA GLY A 361 2.11 3.70 -1.98
C GLY A 361 0.94 3.68 -0.99
N HIS A 362 -0.29 3.36 -1.39
CA HIS A 362 -1.50 3.42 -0.56
C HIS A 362 -1.95 2.07 0.02
N GLY A 363 -1.05 1.11 0.10
CA GLY A 363 -1.36 -0.26 0.51
C GLY A 363 -2.01 -0.40 1.89
N MET A 364 -1.72 0.47 2.84
CA MET A 364 -2.35 0.42 4.16
C MET A 364 -3.82 0.87 4.11
N GLY A 365 -4.12 1.88 3.29
CA GLY A 365 -5.48 2.41 3.14
C GLY A 365 -6.42 1.52 2.33
N MET A 366 -5.91 0.56 1.53
CA MET A 366 -6.75 -0.23 0.62
C MET A 366 -6.41 -1.72 0.53
N GLY A 367 -5.22 -2.13 0.96
CA GLY A 367 -4.67 -3.46 0.65
C GLY A 367 -5.46 -4.63 1.25
N HIS A 368 -6.09 -4.43 2.41
CA HIS A 368 -6.92 -5.47 3.03
C HIS A 368 -8.15 -5.79 2.15
N LEU A 369 -8.92 -4.79 1.75
CA LEU A 369 -10.09 -5.02 0.90
C LEU A 369 -9.70 -5.40 -0.53
N THR A 370 -8.62 -4.86 -1.09
CA THR A 370 -8.13 -5.25 -2.42
C THR A 370 -7.83 -6.75 -2.47
N ALA A 371 -7.23 -7.30 -1.41
CA ALA A 371 -6.97 -8.73 -1.32
C ALA A 371 -8.26 -9.56 -1.24
N ARG A 372 -9.29 -9.08 -0.55
CA ARG A 372 -10.62 -9.73 -0.51
C ARG A 372 -11.29 -9.71 -1.87
N VAL A 373 -11.18 -8.60 -2.62
CA VAL A 373 -11.63 -8.52 -4.01
C VAL A 373 -10.91 -9.57 -4.87
N ALA A 374 -9.59 -9.69 -4.71
CA ALA A 374 -8.80 -10.67 -5.46
C ALA A 374 -9.25 -12.11 -5.18
N VAL A 375 -9.49 -12.46 -3.92
CA VAL A 375 -9.99 -13.79 -3.54
C VAL A 375 -11.39 -14.04 -4.10
N GLY A 376 -12.30 -13.07 -4.02
CA GLY A 376 -13.65 -13.17 -4.58
C GLY A 376 -13.64 -13.32 -6.10
N ALA A 377 -12.83 -12.55 -6.81
CA ALA A 377 -12.68 -12.65 -8.26
C ALA A 377 -12.07 -13.99 -8.68
N MET A 378 -11.05 -14.45 -7.97
CA MET A 378 -10.34 -15.70 -8.26
C MET A 378 -11.22 -16.95 -8.04
N LEU A 379 -11.98 -16.99 -6.95
CA LEU A 379 -12.69 -18.21 -6.52
C LEU A 379 -14.16 -18.23 -6.90
N ASP A 380 -14.82 -17.06 -6.91
CA ASP A 380 -16.26 -16.97 -7.10
C ASP A 380 -16.66 -16.25 -8.42
N GLY A 381 -15.67 -15.77 -9.18
CA GLY A 381 -15.95 -14.93 -10.35
C GLY A 381 -16.61 -13.59 -9.99
N ALA A 382 -16.41 -13.09 -8.76
CA ALA A 382 -16.99 -11.85 -8.29
C ALA A 382 -16.48 -10.63 -9.07
N ALA A 383 -17.25 -9.55 -9.09
CA ALA A 383 -16.88 -8.31 -9.75
C ALA A 383 -15.55 -7.78 -9.25
N ASN A 384 -14.69 -7.37 -10.18
CA ASN A 384 -13.34 -6.90 -9.91
C ASN A 384 -13.13 -5.50 -10.51
N PRO A 385 -13.24 -4.43 -9.72
CA PRO A 385 -13.03 -3.07 -10.20
C PRO A 385 -11.55 -2.74 -10.49
N PHE A 386 -10.62 -3.60 -10.06
CA PHE A 386 -9.18 -3.41 -10.21
C PHE A 386 -8.55 -4.28 -11.31
N TRP A 387 -9.39 -4.82 -12.22
CA TRP A 387 -8.88 -5.55 -13.37
C TRP A 387 -8.21 -4.58 -14.35
N LEU A 388 -6.99 -4.92 -14.76
CA LEU A 388 -6.23 -4.20 -15.78
C LEU A 388 -5.86 -5.19 -16.88
N GLY A 389 -6.32 -4.92 -18.10
CA GLY A 389 -6.02 -5.72 -19.29
C GLY A 389 -4.55 -5.65 -19.72
N VAL A 390 -4.16 -6.58 -20.59
CA VAL A 390 -2.88 -6.52 -21.30
C VAL A 390 -2.94 -5.31 -22.22
N GLY A 391 -2.03 -4.33 -22.04
CA GLY A 391 -2.03 -3.09 -22.83
C GLY A 391 -2.55 -1.86 -22.07
N GLY A 392 -2.95 -2.00 -20.79
CA GLY A 392 -3.33 -0.86 -19.95
C GLY A 392 -4.74 -0.33 -20.22
N GLU A 393 -5.64 -1.17 -20.75
CA GLU A 393 -7.04 -0.82 -20.93
C GLU A 393 -7.68 -0.36 -19.61
N ARG A 394 -8.49 0.70 -19.68
CA ARG A 394 -9.09 1.31 -18.49
C ARG A 394 -10.01 0.34 -17.75
N ARG A 395 -9.88 0.28 -16.43
CA ARG A 395 -10.57 -0.65 -15.54
C ARG A 395 -12.05 -0.36 -15.35
N PHE A 396 -12.46 0.86 -15.55
CA PHE A 396 -13.85 1.29 -15.48
C PHE A 396 -14.47 1.31 -16.88
N ALA A 397 -14.51 0.13 -17.52
CA ALA A 397 -15.27 -0.08 -18.76
C ALA A 397 -16.78 -0.05 -18.47
N GLY A 398 -17.29 1.12 -18.17
CA GLY A 398 -18.70 1.42 -17.90
C GLY A 398 -18.94 2.91 -17.84
N ALA A 399 -17.88 3.70 -17.58
CA ALA A 399 -17.88 5.14 -17.83
C ALA A 399 -17.31 5.39 -19.23
N GLY A 400 -18.07 5.04 -20.24
CA GLY A 400 -17.83 5.54 -21.60
C GLY A 400 -17.78 7.07 -21.53
N PRO A 401 -17.02 7.77 -22.40
CA PRO A 401 -17.11 9.20 -22.49
C PRO A 401 -18.58 9.51 -22.78
N ALA A 402 -19.21 10.29 -21.90
CA ALA A 402 -20.46 10.94 -22.25
C ALA A 402 -20.17 11.65 -23.57
N GLY A 403 -20.84 11.21 -24.60
CA GLY A 403 -20.63 11.66 -25.96
C GLY A 403 -20.94 13.13 -26.11
N GLY A 404 -20.26 13.75 -27.03
CA GLY A 404 -20.56 15.05 -27.61
C GLY A 404 -19.55 16.09 -27.33
#